data_c7add98df7bfa2d389de299fde011db9
#
_entry.id   c7add98df7bfa2d389de299fde011db9
#
_cell.length_a   1.000
_cell.length_b   1.000
_cell.length_c   1.000
_cell.angle_alpha   90.00
_cell.angle_beta   90.00
_cell.angle_gamma   90.00
#
_symmetry.space_group_name_H-M   'P 1'
#
loop_
_entity.id
_entity.type
_entity.pdbx_description
1 polymer ?
#
loop_
_entity_poly.entity_id
_entity_poly.type
_entity_poly.pdbx_seq_one_letter_code
_entity_poly.pdbx_strand_id
1 'polypeptide(L)'
;HQRADIANKAKADLFISVHTNSVVPGHYAKGFQVYTLGMHRAKDNLDVAMRENSVISMEAGYQRIYQGFDPKSSESYIMFEFMQNANMEKSVELARLIQNSVCASAGRIDKGVHQAGFLVLRESYMPSCLIELGFITAADEEEYLNSPEGIDAMAKGIYEAFVKYKNMYDTHIVVPFRAADNKRIAV
;
A
#
# COMPACT_ATOMS: atom_id res chain seq x y z
N HIS A 1 0.26 12.82 7.87
CA HIS A 1 1.02 12.54 9.11
C HIS A 1 0.20 11.74 10.11
N GLN A 2 -0.96 12.25 10.57
CA GLN A 2 -1.70 11.65 11.70
C GLN A 2 -2.02 10.16 11.53
N ARG A 3 -2.40 9.69 10.32
CA ARG A 3 -2.73 8.27 10.06
C ARG A 3 -1.52 7.35 10.30
N ALA A 4 -0.37 7.69 9.72
CA ALA A 4 0.87 6.93 9.92
C ALA A 4 1.36 7.04 11.37
N ASP A 5 1.25 8.23 12.00
CA ASP A 5 1.62 8.43 13.40
C ASP A 5 0.81 7.55 14.37
N ILE A 6 -0.48 7.34 14.12
CA ILE A 6 -1.31 6.44 14.92
C ILE A 6 -0.78 5.01 14.83
N ALA A 7 -0.49 4.52 13.62
CA ALA A 7 0.05 3.18 13.41
C ALA A 7 1.43 3.02 14.06
N ASN A 8 2.34 4.00 13.87
CA ASN A 8 3.67 3.99 14.45
C ASN A 8 3.64 3.98 15.99
N LYS A 9 2.78 4.82 16.61
CA LYS A 9 2.59 4.84 18.07
C LYS A 9 2.00 3.55 18.62
N ALA A 10 1.10 2.93 17.87
CA ALA A 10 0.52 1.63 18.21
C ALA A 10 1.51 0.48 17.99
N LYS A 11 2.67 0.73 17.39
CA LYS A 11 3.64 -0.31 16.97
C LYS A 11 2.96 -1.40 16.15
N ALA A 12 2.12 -0.97 15.19
CA ALA A 12 1.39 -1.88 14.33
C ALA A 12 2.35 -2.70 13.46
N ASP A 13 2.03 -3.95 13.21
CA ASP A 13 2.82 -4.86 12.36
C ASP A 13 2.60 -4.61 10.87
N LEU A 14 1.44 -4.04 10.50
CA LEU A 14 1.06 -3.71 9.13
C LEU A 14 0.31 -2.38 9.08
N PHE A 15 0.43 -1.69 7.94
CA PHE A 15 -0.38 -0.54 7.60
C PHE A 15 -1.00 -0.71 6.21
N ILE A 16 -2.33 -0.73 6.14
CA ILE A 16 -3.09 -0.84 4.89
C ILE A 16 -3.97 0.41 4.77
N SER A 17 -3.72 1.23 3.75
CA SER A 17 -4.53 2.39 3.41
C SER A 17 -5.51 2.01 2.30
N VAL A 18 -6.79 2.25 2.49
CA VAL A 18 -7.84 1.85 1.54
C VAL A 18 -8.48 3.08 0.94
N HIS A 19 -8.49 3.14 -0.39
CA HIS A 19 -8.94 4.25 -1.21
C HIS A 19 -9.83 3.78 -2.36
N THR A 20 -10.53 4.72 -2.97
CA THR A 20 -11.18 4.57 -4.28
C THR A 20 -10.57 5.55 -5.25
N ASN A 21 -10.12 5.04 -6.38
CA ASN A 21 -9.49 5.82 -7.43
C ASN A 21 -10.49 6.68 -8.21
N SER A 22 -10.00 7.64 -8.96
CA SER A 22 -10.78 8.46 -9.88
C SER A 22 -9.97 8.83 -11.12
N VAL A 23 -10.64 9.14 -12.21
CA VAL A 23 -10.04 9.72 -13.41
C VAL A 23 -10.68 11.08 -13.72
N VAL A 24 -9.95 11.90 -14.46
CA VAL A 24 -10.46 13.21 -14.89
C VAL A 24 -11.69 13.07 -15.80
N PRO A 25 -12.60 14.04 -15.83
CA PRO A 25 -13.78 14.00 -16.70
C PRO A 25 -13.42 13.67 -18.16
N GLY A 26 -14.21 12.80 -18.79
CA GLY A 26 -14.00 12.34 -20.16
C GLY A 26 -13.06 11.14 -20.30
N HIS A 27 -12.47 10.65 -19.22
CA HIS A 27 -11.70 9.42 -19.18
C HIS A 27 -12.48 8.33 -18.45
N TYR A 28 -12.20 7.09 -18.82
CA TYR A 28 -12.83 5.92 -18.23
C TYR A 28 -11.77 4.89 -17.85
N ALA A 29 -11.83 4.42 -16.61
CA ALA A 29 -10.95 3.38 -16.12
C ALA A 29 -11.70 2.48 -15.14
N LYS A 30 -11.28 1.23 -15.05
CA LYS A 30 -11.81 0.20 -14.14
C LYS A 30 -10.70 -0.65 -13.58
N GLY A 31 -11.00 -1.33 -12.49
CA GLY A 31 -10.20 -2.41 -11.93
C GLY A 31 -9.50 -2.05 -10.63
N PHE A 32 -8.90 -3.06 -10.06
CA PHE A 32 -8.27 -3.06 -8.75
C PHE A 32 -6.74 -2.95 -8.88
N GLN A 33 -6.13 -2.18 -8.02
CA GLN A 33 -4.67 -2.03 -8.00
C GLN A 33 -4.15 -1.76 -6.58
N VAL A 34 -2.92 -2.19 -6.31
CA VAL A 34 -2.26 -1.96 -5.03
C VAL A 34 -0.94 -1.23 -5.25
N TYR A 35 -0.66 -0.29 -4.38
CA TYR A 35 0.57 0.50 -4.41
C TYR A 35 1.44 0.24 -3.19
N THR A 36 2.75 0.25 -3.40
CA THR A 36 3.77 0.34 -2.36
C THR A 36 4.57 1.62 -2.50
N LEU A 37 5.28 2.00 -1.44
CA LEU A 37 6.20 3.12 -1.51
C LEU A 37 7.33 2.80 -2.48
N GLY A 38 7.70 3.76 -3.30
CA GLY A 38 8.83 3.64 -4.21
C GLY A 38 8.75 4.63 -5.35
N MET A 39 9.68 4.49 -6.30
CA MET A 39 9.72 5.32 -7.50
C MET A 39 8.55 4.96 -8.44
N HIS A 40 7.83 5.97 -8.89
CA HIS A 40 6.84 5.78 -9.95
C HIS A 40 7.54 5.54 -11.30
N ARG A 41 7.20 4.43 -11.96
CA ARG A 41 7.75 4.10 -13.29
C ARG A 41 6.88 4.59 -14.44
N ALA A 42 5.62 4.92 -14.18
CA ALA A 42 4.67 5.40 -15.15
C ALA A 42 4.07 6.74 -14.68
N LYS A 43 3.77 7.64 -15.63
CA LYS A 43 3.16 8.92 -15.34
C LYS A 43 1.85 8.78 -14.56
N ASP A 44 1.03 7.82 -14.94
CA ASP A 44 -0.27 7.58 -14.29
C ASP A 44 -0.11 7.27 -12.79
N ASN A 45 0.96 6.58 -12.38
CA ASN A 45 1.25 6.29 -10.98
C ASN A 45 1.64 7.56 -10.21
N LEU A 46 2.35 8.50 -10.86
CA LEU A 46 2.65 9.80 -10.30
C LEU A 46 1.36 10.60 -10.11
N ASP A 47 0.48 10.63 -11.10
CA ASP A 47 -0.78 11.37 -11.05
C ASP A 47 -1.68 10.89 -9.90
N VAL A 48 -1.72 9.56 -9.64
CA VAL A 48 -2.41 8.99 -8.47
C VAL A 48 -1.77 9.47 -7.17
N ALA A 49 -0.45 9.38 -7.06
CA ALA A 49 0.24 9.83 -5.85
C ALA A 49 0.08 11.34 -5.59
N MET A 50 0.13 12.16 -6.64
CA MET A 50 -0.09 13.61 -6.54
C MET A 50 -1.50 13.93 -6.04
N ARG A 51 -2.51 13.24 -6.55
CA ARG A 51 -3.90 13.41 -6.11
C ARG A 51 -4.05 13.02 -4.65
N GLU A 52 -3.61 11.83 -4.25
CA GLU A 52 -3.74 11.34 -2.88
C GLU A 52 -2.94 12.20 -1.89
N ASN A 53 -1.75 12.67 -2.27
CA ASN A 53 -0.96 13.56 -1.42
C ASN A 53 -1.52 14.99 -1.35
N SER A 54 -2.37 15.41 -2.30
CA SER A 54 -2.91 16.77 -2.35
C SER A 54 -3.68 17.18 -1.09
N VAL A 55 -4.22 16.20 -0.35
CA VAL A 55 -4.94 16.43 0.91
C VAL A 55 -4.10 17.11 1.99
N ILE A 56 -2.76 17.02 1.92
CA ILE A 56 -1.89 17.71 2.90
C ILE A 56 -2.02 19.23 2.80
N SER A 57 -2.38 19.77 1.64
CA SER A 57 -2.58 21.21 1.48
C SER A 57 -3.73 21.78 2.31
N MET A 58 -4.61 20.91 2.82
CA MET A 58 -5.69 21.27 3.75
C MET A 58 -5.20 21.32 5.22
N GLU A 59 -4.01 20.80 5.51
CA GLU A 59 -3.44 20.81 6.86
C GLU A 59 -2.80 22.17 7.16
N ALA A 60 -3.14 22.77 8.32
CA ALA A 60 -2.53 24.03 8.73
C ALA A 60 -1.02 23.87 8.93
N GLY A 61 -0.23 24.69 8.23
CA GLY A 61 1.23 24.67 8.31
C GLY A 61 1.90 23.48 7.64
N TYR A 62 1.23 22.84 6.66
CA TYR A 62 1.73 21.67 5.95
C TYR A 62 3.13 21.86 5.38
N GLN A 63 3.47 23.03 4.85
CA GLN A 63 4.80 23.31 4.29
C GLN A 63 5.94 23.08 5.28
N ARG A 64 5.71 23.43 6.57
CA ARG A 64 6.70 23.19 7.63
C ARG A 64 6.70 21.72 8.06
N ILE A 65 5.51 21.12 8.18
CA ILE A 65 5.35 19.71 8.59
C ILE A 65 6.02 18.78 7.59
N TYR A 66 5.85 19.05 6.29
CA TYR A 66 6.37 18.22 5.20
C TYR A 66 7.66 18.76 4.56
N GLN A 67 8.37 19.66 5.28
CA GLN A 67 9.69 20.17 4.90
C GLN A 67 9.73 20.78 3.48
N GLY A 68 8.70 21.53 3.11
CA GLY A 68 8.61 22.17 1.80
C GLY A 68 8.18 21.27 0.65
N PHE A 69 7.77 20.01 0.94
CA PHE A 69 7.21 19.13 -0.08
C PHE A 69 5.94 19.76 -0.70
N ASP A 70 5.95 19.92 -2.03
CA ASP A 70 4.79 20.37 -2.79
C ASP A 70 4.12 19.18 -3.46
N PRO A 71 2.88 18.80 -3.05
CA PRO A 71 2.18 17.65 -3.62
C PRO A 71 1.78 17.85 -5.10
N LYS A 72 1.90 19.06 -5.64
CA LYS A 72 1.57 19.39 -7.03
C LYS A 72 2.79 19.49 -7.94
N SER A 73 4.01 19.46 -7.40
CA SER A 73 5.25 19.53 -8.16
C SER A 73 5.87 18.15 -8.33
N SER A 74 6.08 17.72 -9.57
CA SER A 74 6.75 16.45 -9.89
C SER A 74 8.16 16.36 -9.30
N GLU A 75 8.86 17.52 -9.20
CA GLU A 75 10.21 17.59 -8.64
C GLU A 75 10.22 17.16 -7.17
N SER A 76 9.17 17.45 -6.41
CA SER A 76 9.05 17.00 -5.01
C SER A 76 9.04 15.48 -4.87
N TYR A 77 8.67 14.76 -5.93
CA TYR A 77 8.61 13.28 -5.92
C TYR A 77 9.95 12.62 -6.21
N ILE A 78 10.94 13.35 -6.73
CA ILE A 78 12.30 12.82 -6.98
C ILE A 78 12.94 12.30 -5.69
N MET A 79 12.62 12.90 -4.55
CA MET A 79 13.10 12.43 -3.25
C MET A 79 12.75 10.97 -2.95
N PHE A 80 11.62 10.46 -3.48
CA PHE A 80 11.21 9.07 -3.27
C PHE A 80 12.07 8.07 -4.04
N GLU A 81 12.79 8.50 -5.07
CA GLU A 81 13.71 7.65 -5.84
C GLU A 81 14.90 7.19 -5.01
N PHE A 82 15.31 8.01 -4.05
CA PHE A 82 16.48 7.75 -3.20
C PHE A 82 16.12 7.13 -1.86
N MET A 83 14.83 6.95 -1.57
CA MET A 83 14.42 6.36 -0.30
C MET A 83 14.55 4.84 -0.34
N GLN A 84 15.48 4.30 0.43
CA GLN A 84 15.53 2.88 0.76
C GLN A 84 14.59 2.61 1.94
N ASN A 85 13.56 1.80 1.72
CA ASN A 85 12.66 1.38 2.78
C ASN A 85 13.00 -0.07 3.20
N ALA A 86 13.40 -0.25 4.46
CA ALA A 86 13.71 -1.56 5.03
C ALA A 86 12.52 -2.55 4.94
N ASN A 87 11.31 -2.04 4.79
CA ASN A 87 10.09 -2.84 4.67
C ASN A 87 9.62 -3.05 3.22
N MET A 88 10.40 -2.60 2.21
CA MET A 88 9.95 -2.61 0.81
C MET A 88 9.61 -4.02 0.32
N GLU A 89 10.47 -4.99 0.55
CA GLU A 89 10.26 -6.38 0.13
C GLU A 89 8.98 -6.95 0.74
N LYS A 90 8.81 -6.79 2.05
CA LYS A 90 7.62 -7.22 2.78
C LYS A 90 6.35 -6.49 2.33
N SER A 91 6.46 -5.21 2.01
CA SER A 91 5.34 -4.41 1.46
C SER A 91 4.91 -4.89 0.09
N VAL A 92 5.86 -5.21 -0.79
CA VAL A 92 5.57 -5.76 -2.13
C VAL A 92 4.94 -7.15 -2.04
N GLU A 93 5.40 -8.00 -1.12
CA GLU A 93 4.81 -9.32 -0.87
C GLU A 93 3.36 -9.20 -0.39
N LEU A 94 3.10 -8.34 0.60
CA LEU A 94 1.75 -8.02 1.07
C LEU A 94 0.86 -7.52 -0.08
N ALA A 95 1.35 -6.55 -0.86
CA ALA A 95 0.62 -5.98 -1.98
C ALA A 95 0.23 -7.01 -3.04
N ARG A 96 1.15 -7.93 -3.38
CA ARG A 96 0.88 -9.04 -4.33
C ARG A 96 -0.17 -10.02 -3.80
N LEU A 97 -0.11 -10.36 -2.53
CA LEU A 97 -1.13 -11.22 -1.89
C LEU A 97 -2.50 -10.56 -1.94
N ILE A 98 -2.59 -9.26 -1.62
CA ILE A 98 -3.84 -8.51 -1.69
C ILE A 98 -4.35 -8.44 -3.12
N GLN A 99 -3.50 -8.06 -4.09
CA GLN A 99 -3.86 -7.97 -5.50
C GLN A 99 -4.49 -9.29 -5.99
N ASN A 100 -3.78 -10.39 -5.78
CA ASN A 100 -4.23 -11.71 -6.23
C ASN A 100 -5.51 -12.18 -5.53
N SER A 101 -5.60 -12.01 -4.20
CA SER A 101 -6.75 -12.50 -3.43
C SER A 101 -8.01 -11.69 -3.73
N VAL A 102 -7.91 -10.37 -3.86
CA VAL A 102 -9.07 -9.52 -4.16
C VAL A 102 -9.54 -9.74 -5.60
N CYS A 103 -8.63 -9.80 -6.58
CA CYS A 103 -9.03 -10.10 -7.96
C CYS A 103 -9.73 -11.44 -8.08
N ALA A 104 -9.29 -12.46 -7.32
CA ALA A 104 -9.92 -13.79 -7.30
C ALA A 104 -11.28 -13.79 -6.59
N SER A 105 -11.40 -13.14 -5.41
CA SER A 105 -12.64 -13.19 -4.61
C SER A 105 -13.75 -12.29 -5.15
N ALA A 106 -13.38 -11.13 -5.70
CA ALA A 106 -14.31 -10.09 -6.14
C ALA A 106 -14.42 -9.97 -7.68
N GLY A 107 -13.73 -10.84 -8.43
CA GLY A 107 -13.79 -10.83 -9.90
C GLY A 107 -13.28 -9.51 -10.49
N ARG A 108 -12.36 -8.81 -9.81
CA ARG A 108 -11.89 -7.50 -10.25
C ARG A 108 -10.91 -7.62 -11.42
N ILE A 109 -10.94 -6.64 -12.32
CA ILE A 109 -9.90 -6.49 -13.34
C ILE A 109 -8.58 -6.21 -12.63
N ASP A 110 -7.59 -7.07 -12.86
CA ASP A 110 -6.25 -6.93 -12.29
C ASP A 110 -5.46 -5.84 -13.01
N LYS A 111 -5.18 -4.74 -12.32
CA LYS A 111 -4.33 -3.66 -12.82
C LYS A 111 -2.90 -3.74 -12.28
N GLY A 112 -2.61 -4.71 -11.42
CA GLY A 112 -1.28 -5.00 -10.93
C GLY A 112 -0.88 -4.24 -9.66
N VAL A 113 0.36 -4.55 -9.23
CA VAL A 113 1.03 -3.88 -8.11
C VAL A 113 2.00 -2.83 -8.66
N HIS A 114 1.93 -1.63 -8.14
CA HIS A 114 2.72 -0.48 -8.57
C HIS A 114 3.51 0.14 -7.42
N GLN A 115 4.41 1.05 -7.78
CA GLN A 115 5.13 1.88 -6.82
C GLN A 115 4.86 3.35 -7.11
N ALA A 116 4.70 4.15 -6.04
CA ALA A 116 4.61 5.59 -6.14
C ALA A 116 4.94 6.28 -4.81
N GLY A 117 5.14 7.60 -4.86
CA GLY A 117 5.56 8.42 -3.74
C GLY A 117 4.42 8.83 -2.82
N PHE A 118 3.75 7.89 -2.17
CA PHE A 118 2.69 8.19 -1.19
C PHE A 118 3.27 8.60 0.16
N LEU A 119 2.95 9.82 0.59
CA LEU A 119 3.40 10.34 1.88
C LEU A 119 2.94 9.48 3.07
N VAL A 120 1.72 8.94 3.02
CA VAL A 120 1.19 8.09 4.09
C VAL A 120 2.02 6.81 4.26
N LEU A 121 2.58 6.28 3.16
CA LEU A 121 3.44 5.09 3.20
C LEU A 121 4.88 5.46 3.59
N ARG A 122 5.35 6.66 3.21
CA ARG A 122 6.68 7.16 3.59
C ARG A 122 6.85 7.24 5.10
N GLU A 123 5.83 7.72 5.77
CA GLU A 123 5.85 7.94 7.21
C GLU A 123 5.53 6.68 8.04
N SER A 124 5.28 5.54 7.38
CA SER A 124 4.95 4.26 8.05
C SER A 124 6.22 3.45 8.31
N TYR A 125 6.42 3.01 9.57
CA TYR A 125 7.62 2.28 10.01
C TYR A 125 7.46 0.76 9.95
N MET A 126 6.39 0.27 9.37
CA MET A 126 6.06 -1.13 9.17
C MET A 126 5.80 -1.42 7.68
N PRO A 127 5.70 -2.71 7.27
CA PRO A 127 5.22 -3.07 5.94
C PRO A 127 3.88 -2.40 5.65
N SER A 128 3.79 -1.73 4.49
CA SER A 128 2.65 -0.88 4.19
C SER A 128 2.28 -0.88 2.72
N CYS A 129 0.98 -0.76 2.43
CA CYS A 129 0.46 -0.60 1.08
C CYS A 129 -0.76 0.32 1.05
N LEU A 130 -1.07 0.81 -0.15
CA LEU A 130 -2.28 1.57 -0.45
C LEU A 130 -3.07 0.81 -1.50
N ILE A 131 -4.34 0.55 -1.21
CA ILE A 131 -5.27 -0.17 -2.07
C ILE A 131 -6.17 0.84 -2.76
N GLU A 132 -6.30 0.72 -4.07
CA GLU A 132 -7.32 1.38 -4.88
C GLU A 132 -8.37 0.35 -5.27
N LEU A 133 -9.52 0.38 -4.61
CA LEU A 133 -10.59 -0.62 -4.74
C LEU A 133 -11.22 -0.65 -6.13
N GLY A 134 -11.21 0.48 -6.83
CA GLY A 134 -11.81 0.69 -8.14
C GLY A 134 -11.89 2.17 -8.46
N PHE A 135 -12.54 2.53 -9.55
CA PHE A 135 -12.65 3.91 -10.03
C PHE A 135 -14.07 4.44 -9.81
N ILE A 136 -14.24 5.24 -8.76
CA ILE A 136 -15.56 5.80 -8.37
C ILE A 136 -16.18 6.71 -9.45
N THR A 137 -15.39 7.15 -10.43
CA THR A 137 -15.86 7.94 -11.58
C THR A 137 -16.49 7.10 -12.69
N ALA A 138 -16.42 5.78 -12.60
CA ALA A 138 -17.10 4.86 -13.51
C ALA A 138 -18.36 4.32 -12.82
N ALA A 139 -19.55 4.58 -13.40
CA ALA A 139 -20.83 4.32 -12.76
C ALA A 139 -21.01 2.84 -12.36
N ASP A 140 -20.59 1.91 -13.18
CA ASP A 140 -20.65 0.48 -12.88
C ASP A 140 -19.64 0.03 -11.79
N GLU A 141 -18.50 0.71 -11.67
CA GLU A 141 -17.57 0.51 -10.55
C GLU A 141 -18.16 1.07 -9.25
N GLU A 142 -18.75 2.28 -9.32
CA GLU A 142 -19.42 2.89 -8.18
C GLU A 142 -20.57 2.01 -7.68
N GLU A 143 -21.44 1.52 -8.58
CA GLU A 143 -22.53 0.62 -8.24
C GLU A 143 -22.00 -0.65 -7.54
N TYR A 144 -21.00 -1.30 -8.12
CA TYR A 144 -20.38 -2.49 -7.53
C TYR A 144 -19.77 -2.23 -6.16
N LEU A 145 -19.00 -1.15 -6.01
CA LEU A 145 -18.31 -0.81 -4.75
C LEU A 145 -19.28 -0.43 -3.62
N ASN A 146 -20.50 0.01 -3.96
CA ASN A 146 -21.57 0.30 -3.01
C ASN A 146 -22.53 -0.88 -2.78
N SER A 147 -22.42 -1.97 -3.53
CA SER A 147 -23.26 -3.14 -3.35
C SER A 147 -22.80 -3.98 -2.13
N PRO A 148 -23.74 -4.61 -1.39
CA PRO A 148 -23.37 -5.53 -0.31
C PRO A 148 -22.44 -6.66 -0.78
N GLU A 149 -22.70 -7.22 -1.96
CA GLU A 149 -21.92 -8.29 -2.57
C GLU A 149 -20.49 -7.82 -2.89
N GLY A 150 -20.35 -6.62 -3.44
CA GLY A 150 -19.04 -6.01 -3.75
C GLY A 150 -18.25 -5.74 -2.49
N ILE A 151 -18.86 -5.15 -1.47
CA ILE A 151 -18.24 -4.86 -0.18
C ILE A 151 -17.72 -6.15 0.47
N ASP A 152 -18.58 -7.19 0.56
CA ASP A 152 -18.22 -8.46 1.17
C ASP A 152 -17.11 -9.18 0.41
N ALA A 153 -17.18 -9.21 -0.92
CA ALA A 153 -16.18 -9.86 -1.77
C ALA A 153 -14.80 -9.17 -1.68
N MET A 154 -14.79 -7.83 -1.67
CA MET A 154 -13.57 -7.04 -1.51
C MET A 154 -12.95 -7.22 -0.11
N ALA A 155 -13.77 -7.11 0.94
CA ALA A 155 -13.33 -7.31 2.32
C ALA A 155 -12.79 -8.74 2.55
N LYS A 156 -13.46 -9.76 2.00
CA LYS A 156 -13.01 -11.16 2.03
C LYS A 156 -11.63 -11.31 1.39
N GLY A 157 -11.43 -10.75 0.19
CA GLY A 157 -10.16 -10.86 -0.50
C GLY A 157 -9.01 -10.21 0.27
N ILE A 158 -9.23 -9.04 0.88
CA ILE A 158 -8.25 -8.36 1.73
C ILE A 158 -7.95 -9.21 2.97
N TYR A 159 -8.96 -9.75 3.63
CA TYR A 159 -8.80 -10.58 4.81
C TYR A 159 -8.03 -11.88 4.51
N GLU A 160 -8.35 -12.58 3.42
CA GLU A 160 -7.64 -13.79 3.00
C GLU A 160 -6.16 -13.51 2.70
N ALA A 161 -5.87 -12.37 2.07
CA ALA A 161 -4.49 -11.94 1.82
C ALA A 161 -3.74 -11.68 3.14
N PHE A 162 -4.39 -10.98 4.08
CA PHE A 162 -3.83 -10.73 5.41
C PHE A 162 -3.51 -12.03 6.14
N VAL A 163 -4.42 -13.01 6.15
CA VAL A 163 -4.20 -14.31 6.81
C VAL A 163 -3.01 -15.05 6.17
N LYS A 164 -2.92 -15.06 4.83
CA LYS A 164 -1.78 -15.67 4.13
C LYS A 164 -0.48 -14.98 4.51
N TYR A 165 -0.45 -13.64 4.47
CA TYR A 165 0.73 -12.85 4.82
C TYR A 165 1.16 -13.10 6.27
N LYS A 166 0.20 -13.07 7.22
CA LYS A 166 0.46 -13.34 8.64
C LYS A 166 1.09 -14.71 8.84
N ASN A 167 0.54 -15.76 8.22
CA ASN A 167 1.06 -17.11 8.33
C ASN A 167 2.50 -17.22 7.78
N MET A 168 2.80 -16.56 6.66
CA MET A 168 4.16 -16.50 6.11
C MET A 168 5.12 -15.80 7.08
N TYR A 169 4.68 -14.68 7.65
CA TYR A 169 5.49 -13.89 8.58
C TYR A 169 5.75 -14.67 9.89
N ASP A 170 4.74 -15.28 10.48
CA ASP A 170 4.85 -16.04 11.72
C ASP A 170 5.74 -17.30 11.56
N THR A 171 5.70 -17.96 10.39
CA THR A 171 6.56 -19.12 10.11
C THR A 171 8.02 -18.75 9.96
N HIS A 172 8.34 -17.57 9.45
CA HIS A 172 9.73 -17.10 9.38
C HIS A 172 10.33 -16.71 10.74
N ILE A 173 9.49 -16.41 11.73
CA ILE A 173 9.95 -16.07 13.10
C ILE A 173 10.26 -17.33 13.93
N VAL A 174 9.73 -18.50 13.57
CA VAL A 174 9.79 -19.74 14.34
C VAL A 174 10.88 -20.70 13.85
N VAL A 175 12.02 -20.22 13.40
CA VAL A 175 13.22 -21.07 13.36
C VAL A 175 14.12 -20.66 14.53
N PRO A 176 14.04 -21.35 15.70
CA PRO A 176 15.04 -21.13 16.74
C PRO A 176 16.40 -21.50 16.15
N PHE A 177 17.33 -20.55 16.18
CA PHE A 177 18.74 -20.81 15.92
C PHE A 177 19.18 -21.90 16.90
N ARG A 178 19.22 -23.15 16.45
CA ARG A 178 19.92 -24.20 17.18
C ARG A 178 21.39 -23.93 17.02
N ALA A 179 22.00 -23.39 18.07
CA ALA A 179 23.44 -23.43 18.22
C ALA A 179 23.91 -24.89 17.99
N ALA A 180 24.79 -25.07 17.01
CA ALA A 180 25.39 -26.37 16.78
C ALA A 180 26.06 -26.84 18.08
N ASP A 181 25.64 -27.97 18.61
CA ASP A 181 26.31 -28.66 19.72
C ASP A 181 27.76 -28.94 19.30
N ASN A 182 28.68 -28.08 19.75
CA ASN A 182 30.10 -28.34 19.70
C ASN A 182 30.41 -29.55 20.66
N LYS A 183 30.12 -30.76 20.22
CA LYS A 183 30.75 -31.92 20.82
C LYS A 183 32.24 -31.89 20.51
N ARG A 184 33.04 -31.43 21.47
CA ARG A 184 34.48 -31.62 21.48
C ARG A 184 34.74 -33.13 21.36
N ILE A 185 35.32 -33.51 20.23
CA ILE A 185 35.94 -34.82 20.09
C ILE A 185 37.22 -34.73 20.92
N ALA A 186 37.22 -35.39 22.08
CA ALA A 186 38.45 -35.65 22.83
C ALA A 186 39.21 -36.75 22.10
N VAL A 187 40.48 -36.47 21.75
CA VAL A 187 41.48 -37.45 21.32
C VAL A 187 42.27 -37.86 22.57
#